data_231ef2c1152cd732e6b31360e2af5981
#
_entry.id   231ef2c1152cd732e6b31360e2af5981
#
_cell.length_a   1.000
_cell.length_b   1.000
_cell.length_c   1.000
_cell.angle_alpha   90.00
_cell.angle_beta   90.00
_cell.angle_gamma   90.00
#
_symmetry.space_group_name_H-M   'P 1'
#
loop_
_entity.id
_entity.type
_entity.pdbx_description
1 polymer ?
#
loop_
_entity_poly.entity_id
_entity_poly.type
_entity_poly.pdbx_seq_one_letter_code
_entity_poly.pdbx_strand_id
1 'polypeptide(L)'
;MITFEIKGIRSLAKNLRQYPRESAKEIQGALLKSIFVVERKSKKKTPVDTGRLRAGYRHSFGLLKARLYNPVSYAFKQHEGVNFRHTVGEAKFMEKALRESIGMISGFFEQALEDVLRKVAKIKRR
;
A
#
# COMPACT_ATOMS: atom_id res chain seq x y z
N MET A 1 10.31 13.08 6.45
CA MET A 1 9.12 12.39 5.92
C MET A 1 9.45 10.94 5.61
N ILE A 2 8.62 10.04 6.04
CA ILE A 2 8.76 8.60 5.74
C ILE A 2 7.72 8.23 4.69
N THR A 3 8.13 7.49 3.67
CA THR A 3 7.24 7.11 2.57
C THR A 3 7.62 5.74 2.00
N PHE A 4 6.63 5.01 1.48
CA PHE A 4 6.87 3.90 0.56
C PHE A 4 5.83 3.93 -0.55
N GLU A 5 6.15 3.26 -1.65
CA GLU A 5 5.31 3.23 -2.84
C GLU A 5 5.09 1.80 -3.32
N ILE A 6 3.88 1.53 -3.79
CA ILE A 6 3.55 0.31 -4.51
C ILE A 6 3.36 0.69 -5.97
N LYS A 7 4.18 0.10 -6.84
CA LYS A 7 4.09 0.29 -8.29
C LYS A 7 3.45 -0.93 -8.94
N GLY A 8 2.83 -0.74 -10.09
CA GLY A 8 2.18 -1.81 -10.82
C GLY A 8 3.11 -2.96 -11.19
N ILE A 9 2.56 -4.16 -11.19
CA ILE A 9 3.28 -5.40 -11.50
C ILE A 9 3.37 -5.56 -13.02
N ARG A 10 4.51 -6.02 -13.53
CA ARG A 10 4.77 -6.15 -14.98
C ARG A 10 3.73 -6.99 -15.72
N SER A 11 3.29 -8.09 -15.12
CA SER A 11 2.27 -8.97 -15.72
C SER A 11 0.94 -8.26 -15.91
N LEU A 12 0.55 -7.40 -14.97
CA LEU A 12 -0.64 -6.57 -15.07
C LEU A 12 -0.44 -5.42 -16.06
N ALA A 13 0.78 -4.89 -16.17
CA ALA A 13 1.11 -3.82 -17.11
C ALA A 13 0.89 -4.25 -18.56
N LYS A 14 1.18 -5.52 -18.91
CA LYS A 14 0.91 -6.07 -20.25
C LYS A 14 -0.59 -6.03 -20.56
N ASN A 15 -1.42 -6.50 -19.64
CA ASN A 15 -2.87 -6.48 -19.78
C ASN A 15 -3.43 -5.05 -19.80
N LEU A 16 -2.80 -4.15 -19.05
CA LEU A 16 -3.17 -2.74 -19.04
C LEU A 16 -2.98 -2.08 -20.42
N ARG A 17 -1.92 -2.42 -21.13
CA ARG A 17 -1.67 -1.89 -22.49
C ARG A 17 -2.70 -2.38 -23.49
N GLN A 18 -3.11 -3.63 -23.41
CA GLN A 18 -4.04 -4.26 -24.33
C GLN A 18 -5.51 -3.97 -23.97
N TYR A 19 -5.85 -3.93 -22.69
CA TYR A 19 -7.20 -3.71 -22.17
C TYR A 19 -7.16 -2.66 -21.07
N PRO A 20 -6.94 -1.38 -21.40
CA PRO A 20 -6.65 -0.36 -20.37
C PRO A 20 -7.79 -0.10 -19.40
N ARG A 21 -9.03 -0.11 -19.84
CA ARG A 21 -10.17 0.17 -18.97
C ARG A 21 -10.39 -0.94 -17.95
N GLU A 22 -10.41 -2.18 -18.42
CA GLU A 22 -10.66 -3.36 -17.59
C GLU A 22 -9.54 -3.57 -16.56
N SER A 23 -8.29 -3.38 -17.00
CA SER A 23 -7.12 -3.57 -16.15
C SER A 23 -6.94 -2.46 -15.13
N ALA A 24 -7.13 -1.20 -15.53
CA ALA A 24 -6.90 -0.06 -14.66
C ALA A 24 -7.78 -0.08 -13.42
N LYS A 25 -9.04 -0.40 -13.59
CA LYS A 25 -10.01 -0.46 -12.47
C LYS A 25 -9.58 -1.51 -11.43
N GLU A 26 -9.19 -2.69 -11.89
CA GLU A 26 -8.80 -3.79 -10.99
C GLU A 26 -7.46 -3.49 -10.28
N ILE A 27 -6.50 -2.93 -11.01
CA ILE A 27 -5.21 -2.54 -10.44
C ILE A 27 -5.38 -1.43 -9.39
N GLN A 28 -6.19 -0.42 -9.67
CA GLN A 28 -6.47 0.65 -8.71
C GLN A 28 -7.14 0.10 -7.44
N GLY A 29 -8.05 -0.85 -7.60
CA GLY A 29 -8.67 -1.50 -6.45
C GLY A 29 -7.66 -2.25 -5.59
N ALA A 30 -6.74 -2.98 -6.20
CA ALA A 30 -5.67 -3.69 -5.49
C ALA A 30 -4.72 -2.73 -4.77
N LEU A 31 -4.34 -1.63 -5.43
CA LEU A 31 -3.50 -0.59 -4.83
C LEU A 31 -4.17 0.05 -3.62
N LEU A 32 -5.45 0.37 -3.74
CA LEU A 32 -6.23 0.97 -2.66
C LEU A 32 -6.28 0.05 -1.43
N LYS A 33 -6.61 -1.23 -1.63
CA LYS A 33 -6.64 -2.22 -0.55
C LYS A 33 -5.27 -2.37 0.11
N SER A 34 -4.21 -2.40 -0.70
CA SER A 34 -2.84 -2.55 -0.22
C SER A 34 -2.43 -1.39 0.69
N ILE A 35 -2.69 -0.16 0.25
CA ILE A 35 -2.37 1.03 1.04
C ILE A 35 -3.14 1.05 2.36
N PHE A 36 -4.42 0.72 2.35
CA PHE A 36 -5.22 0.72 3.57
C PHE A 36 -4.76 -0.35 4.57
N VAL A 37 -4.36 -1.53 4.11
CA VAL A 37 -3.83 -2.57 5.00
C VAL A 37 -2.53 -2.11 5.65
N VAL A 38 -1.60 -1.56 4.87
CA VAL A 38 -0.32 -1.10 5.40
C VAL A 38 -0.51 0.10 6.32
N GLU A 39 -1.38 1.04 5.96
CA GLU A 39 -1.69 2.20 6.80
C GLU A 39 -2.25 1.76 8.16
N ARG A 40 -3.22 0.86 8.15
CA ARG A 40 -3.82 0.34 9.39
C ARG A 40 -2.79 -0.34 10.28
N LYS A 41 -1.95 -1.20 9.71
CA LYS A 41 -0.89 -1.87 10.48
C LYS A 41 0.19 -0.91 10.94
N SER A 42 0.56 0.07 10.10
CA SER A 42 1.50 1.12 10.48
C SER A 42 1.00 1.93 11.66
N LYS A 43 -0.26 2.32 11.64
CA LYS A 43 -0.89 3.06 12.74
C LYS A 43 -0.83 2.28 14.06
N LYS A 44 -1.08 0.98 14.03
CA LYS A 44 -1.01 0.14 15.23
C LYS A 44 0.40 0.07 15.80
N LYS A 45 1.41 0.08 14.95
CA LYS A 45 2.82 0.00 15.35
C LYS A 45 3.45 1.35 15.64
N THR A 46 2.80 2.43 15.23
CA THR A 46 3.32 3.78 15.42
C THR A 46 3.35 4.15 16.90
N PRO A 47 4.49 4.67 17.41
CA PRO A 47 4.56 5.15 18.77
C PRO A 47 3.52 6.24 19.05
N VAL A 48 2.86 6.15 20.21
CA VAL A 48 1.84 7.10 20.62
C VAL A 48 2.32 7.85 21.85
N ASP A 49 2.53 9.14 21.70
CA ASP A 49 2.74 10.07 22.79
C ASP A 49 1.54 11.02 22.85
N THR A 50 1.38 11.86 21.82
CA THR A 50 0.23 12.77 21.69
C THR A 50 -0.82 12.29 20.69
N GLY A 51 -0.55 11.20 19.98
CA GLY A 51 -1.40 10.72 18.88
C GLY A 51 -1.17 11.43 17.56
N ARG A 52 -0.36 12.49 17.54
CA ARG A 52 -0.10 13.30 16.33
C ARG A 52 0.55 12.49 15.22
N LEU A 53 1.54 11.67 15.55
CA LEU A 53 2.24 10.85 14.57
C LEU A 53 1.31 9.80 13.96
N ARG A 54 0.53 9.11 14.78
CA ARG A 54 -0.44 8.12 14.34
C ARG A 54 -1.51 8.76 13.44
N ALA A 55 -1.97 9.94 13.77
CA ALA A 55 -2.97 10.68 12.99
C ALA A 55 -2.40 11.32 11.72
N GLY A 56 -1.07 11.39 11.60
CA GLY A 56 -0.39 12.11 10.52
C GLY A 56 -0.27 11.37 9.20
N TYR A 57 -0.72 10.12 9.10
CA TYR A 57 -0.62 9.36 7.85
C TYR A 57 -1.44 9.97 6.74
N ARG A 58 -0.85 9.99 5.54
CA ARG A 58 -1.48 10.46 4.32
C ARG A 58 -1.21 9.45 3.20
N HIS A 59 -2.11 9.40 2.24
CA HIS A 59 -1.90 8.56 1.06
C HIS A 59 -2.26 9.33 -0.21
N SER A 60 -1.65 8.91 -1.31
CA SER A 60 -1.95 9.44 -2.64
C SER A 60 -1.91 8.33 -3.67
N PHE A 61 -2.65 8.50 -4.75
CA PHE A 61 -2.74 7.54 -5.83
C PHE A 61 -2.41 8.20 -7.16
N GLY A 62 -1.68 7.47 -8.01
CA GLY A 62 -1.44 7.83 -9.38
C GLY A 62 -1.73 6.62 -10.26
N LEU A 63 -1.47 6.73 -11.56
CA LEU A 63 -1.62 5.60 -12.47
C LEU A 63 -0.61 4.52 -12.10
N LEU A 64 -1.09 3.32 -11.75
CA LEU A 64 -0.27 2.18 -11.36
C LEU A 64 0.66 2.46 -10.17
N LYS A 65 0.28 3.38 -9.31
CA LYS A 65 1.12 3.82 -8.21
C LYS A 65 0.26 4.22 -7.02
N ALA A 66 0.68 3.78 -5.83
CA ALA A 66 0.09 4.24 -4.58
C ALA A 66 1.22 4.58 -3.61
N ARG A 67 0.99 5.58 -2.80
CA ARG A 67 1.99 6.11 -1.89
C ARG A 67 1.38 6.32 -0.51
N LEU A 68 2.04 5.78 0.51
CA LEU A 68 1.75 6.07 1.91
C LEU A 68 2.91 6.87 2.49
N TYR A 69 2.61 7.92 3.22
CA TYR A 69 3.64 8.76 3.82
C TYR A 69 3.15 9.40 5.12
N ASN A 70 4.10 9.87 5.90
CA ASN A 70 3.80 10.60 7.12
C ASN A 70 4.64 11.90 7.13
N PRO A 71 4.03 13.07 6.92
CA PRO A 71 4.74 14.34 6.82
C PRO A 71 5.10 14.95 8.17
N VAL A 72 4.72 14.33 9.28
CA VAL A 72 5.05 14.84 10.61
C VAL A 72 6.58 14.95 10.73
N SER A 73 7.07 16.08 11.22
CA SER A 73 8.49 16.43 11.19
C SER A 73 9.41 15.44 11.92
N TYR A 74 8.91 14.76 12.94
CA TYR A 74 9.68 13.77 13.71
C TYR A 74 9.41 12.32 13.30
N ALA A 75 8.66 12.08 12.23
CA ALA A 75 8.27 10.73 11.80
C ALA A 75 9.48 9.86 11.48
N PHE A 76 10.45 10.36 10.72
CA PHE A 76 11.64 9.62 10.36
C PHE A 76 12.46 9.24 11.61
N LYS A 77 12.66 10.18 12.52
CA LYS A 77 13.40 9.94 13.76
C LYS A 77 12.74 8.84 14.60
N GLN A 78 11.44 8.86 14.75
CA GLN A 78 10.71 7.85 15.51
C GLN A 78 10.74 6.49 14.81
N HIS A 79 10.65 6.46 13.48
CA HIS A 79 10.73 5.24 12.69
C HIS A 79 12.09 4.56 12.82
N GLU A 80 13.17 5.35 12.74
CA GLU A 80 14.54 4.84 12.76
C GLU A 80 15.11 4.67 14.17
N GLY A 81 14.45 5.18 15.19
CA GLY A 81 14.94 5.18 16.57
C GLY A 81 14.77 3.84 17.27
N VAL A 82 15.56 2.83 16.85
CA VAL A 82 15.48 1.46 17.39
C VAL A 82 15.81 1.36 18.88
N ASN A 83 16.56 2.34 19.41
CA ASN A 83 16.94 2.40 20.82
C ASN A 83 15.98 3.25 21.65
N PHE A 84 14.97 3.84 21.06
CA PHE A 84 13.99 4.64 21.78
C PHE A 84 13.00 3.72 22.49
N ARG A 85 12.59 4.12 23.71
CA ARG A 85 11.52 3.45 24.43
C ARG A 85 10.18 3.92 23.90
N HIS A 86 9.29 2.97 23.69
CA HIS A 86 7.91 3.24 23.31
C HIS A 86 6.98 2.47 24.24
N THR A 87 6.06 3.15 24.89
CA THR A 87 5.01 2.49 25.69
C THR A 87 3.96 1.85 24.79
N VAL A 88 3.70 2.46 23.64
CA VAL A 88 2.81 1.92 22.60
C VAL A 88 3.52 2.08 21.28
N GLY A 89 3.53 1.00 20.48
CA GLY A 89 4.18 1.01 19.18
C GLY A 89 5.64 0.62 19.24
N GLU A 90 6.32 0.74 18.13
CA GLU A 90 7.71 0.30 17.96
C GLU A 90 8.43 1.09 16.87
N ALA A 91 9.77 0.98 16.83
CA ALA A 91 10.57 1.52 15.74
C ALA A 91 10.33 0.74 14.45
N LYS A 92 10.69 1.33 13.31
CA LYS A 92 10.50 0.70 11.97
C LYS A 92 9.05 0.32 11.67
N PHE A 93 8.12 1.08 12.20
CA PHE A 93 6.69 0.74 12.18
C PHE A 93 6.12 0.59 10.77
N MET A 94 6.49 1.45 9.81
CA MET A 94 6.03 1.31 8.41
C MET A 94 6.68 0.12 7.72
N GLU A 95 7.98 -0.06 7.92
CA GLU A 95 8.73 -1.18 7.33
C GLU A 95 8.20 -2.52 7.82
N LYS A 96 7.96 -2.66 9.12
CA LYS A 96 7.40 -3.88 9.70
C LYS A 96 5.97 -4.12 9.22
N ALA A 97 5.16 -3.07 9.15
CA ALA A 97 3.80 -3.16 8.64
C ALA A 97 3.76 -3.63 7.19
N LEU A 98 4.64 -3.09 6.34
CA LEU A 98 4.77 -3.52 4.95
C LEU A 98 5.18 -4.98 4.86
N ARG A 99 6.19 -5.37 5.62
CA ARG A 99 6.70 -6.75 5.64
C ARG A 99 5.61 -7.75 6.03
N GLU A 100 4.83 -7.44 7.06
CA GLU A 100 3.72 -8.28 7.50
C GLU A 100 2.56 -8.32 6.50
N SER A 101 2.46 -7.32 5.63
CA SER A 101 1.36 -7.18 4.68
C SER A 101 1.65 -7.77 3.30
N ILE A 102 2.89 -8.17 3.02
CA ILE A 102 3.32 -8.62 1.68
C ILE A 102 2.44 -9.76 1.16
N GLY A 103 2.13 -10.75 2.00
CA GLY A 103 1.27 -11.88 1.62
C GLY A 103 -0.13 -11.40 1.19
N MET A 104 -0.75 -10.53 1.95
CA MET A 104 -2.06 -9.96 1.62
C MET A 104 -2.02 -9.13 0.35
N ILE A 105 -0.97 -8.30 0.20
CA ILE A 105 -0.80 -7.45 -0.98
C ILE A 105 -0.66 -8.31 -2.23
N SER A 106 0.16 -9.36 -2.19
CA SER A 106 0.29 -10.32 -3.31
C SER A 106 -1.05 -10.92 -3.66
N GLY A 107 -1.84 -11.32 -2.67
CA GLY A 107 -3.17 -11.86 -2.87
C GLY A 107 -4.13 -10.87 -3.55
N PHE A 108 -4.07 -9.59 -3.19
CA PHE A 108 -4.87 -8.55 -3.83
C PHE A 108 -4.55 -8.42 -5.31
N PHE A 109 -3.26 -8.46 -5.68
CA PHE A 109 -2.85 -8.36 -7.08
C PHE A 109 -3.13 -9.64 -7.87
N GLU A 110 -3.00 -10.81 -7.26
CA GLU A 110 -3.42 -12.07 -7.87
C GLU A 110 -4.90 -12.07 -8.19
N GLN A 111 -5.72 -11.62 -7.26
CA GLN A 111 -7.16 -11.50 -7.46
C GLN A 111 -7.49 -10.47 -8.56
N ALA A 112 -6.78 -9.35 -8.58
CA ALA A 112 -6.93 -8.34 -9.63
C ALA A 112 -6.64 -8.93 -11.00
N LEU A 113 -5.57 -9.72 -11.13
CA LEU A 113 -5.22 -10.38 -12.38
C LEU A 113 -6.30 -11.34 -12.83
N GLU A 114 -6.83 -12.18 -11.93
CA GLU A 114 -7.93 -13.09 -12.24
C GLU A 114 -9.17 -12.33 -12.75
N ASP A 115 -9.51 -11.22 -12.08
CA ASP A 115 -10.65 -10.40 -12.46
C ASP A 115 -10.47 -9.76 -13.84
N VAL A 116 -9.26 -9.30 -14.15
CA VAL A 116 -8.92 -8.77 -15.48
C VAL A 116 -9.09 -9.86 -16.54
N LEU A 117 -8.52 -11.03 -16.31
CA LEU A 117 -8.60 -12.16 -17.26
C LEU A 117 -10.04 -12.57 -17.49
N ARG A 118 -10.86 -12.56 -16.47
CA ARG A 118 -12.31 -12.88 -16.58
C ARG A 118 -13.03 -11.84 -17.45
N LYS A 119 -12.77 -10.56 -17.25
CA LYS A 119 -13.35 -9.48 -18.06
C LYS A 119 -12.92 -9.55 -19.52
N VAL A 120 -11.63 -9.81 -19.76
CA VAL A 120 -11.09 -9.97 -21.11
C VAL A 120 -11.71 -11.16 -21.82
N ALA A 121 -11.91 -12.28 -21.15
CA ALA A 121 -12.57 -13.46 -21.71
C ALA A 121 -13.99 -13.14 -22.17
N LYS A 122 -14.74 -12.34 -21.42
CA LYS A 122 -16.08 -11.88 -21.82
C LYS A 122 -16.05 -11.00 -23.05
N ILE A 123 -15.07 -10.11 -23.19
CA ILE A 123 -14.90 -9.25 -24.34
C ILE A 123 -14.62 -10.08 -25.59
N LYS A 124 -13.72 -11.06 -25.50
CA LYS A 124 -13.36 -11.94 -26.64
C LYS A 124 -14.49 -12.83 -27.11
N ARG A 125 -15.50 -13.08 -26.29
CA ARG A 125 -16.67 -13.88 -26.66
C ARG A 125 -17.74 -13.10 -27.43
N ARG A 126 -17.64 -11.78 -27.49
CA ARG A 126 -18.56 -10.93 -28.25
C ARG A 126 -18.13 -10.81 -29.74
#